data_c74f5bf676a456a9eb7f0065234377f8
#
_entry.id   c74f5bf676a456a9eb7f0065234377f8
#
_cell.length_a   1.000
_cell.length_b   1.000
_cell.length_c   1.000
_cell.angle_alpha   90.00
_cell.angle_beta   90.00
_cell.angle_gamma   90.00
#
_symmetry.space_group_name_H-M   'P 1'
#
loop_
_entity.id
_entity.type
_entity.pdbx_description
1 polymer ?
#
loop_
_entity_poly.entity_id
_entity_poly.type
_entity_poly.pdbx_seq_one_letter_code
_entity_poly.pdbx_strand_id
1 'polypeptide(L)'
;MKIKTSLLLLSVLSTSVSASAIHLSPELKIGSYHGFGVQAGITDVASLGAVYLSYSHIWYDSDRYDETVDTYRVGIQNMFGRNPNHGFQAEIGVASYDGTKTRSGEVEEKTTHGLSLGGAYVYQATPMLGLRAGVDMNIFDHNKTFVPYDTTVNFNLGAIISF
;
A
#
# COMPACT_ATOMS: atom_id res chain seq x y z
N MET A 1 -17.88 -4.20 -29.29
CA MET A 1 -18.68 -3.22 -28.52
C MET A 1 -17.87 -2.82 -27.32
N LYS A 2 -17.25 -1.62 -27.37
CA LYS A 2 -16.14 -1.22 -26.51
C LYS A 2 -16.58 -0.19 -25.48
N ILE A 3 -16.17 -0.40 -24.22
CA ILE A 3 -15.82 0.61 -23.21
C ILE A 3 -16.89 1.66 -22.88
N LYS A 4 -17.67 1.40 -21.81
CA LYS A 4 -18.43 2.45 -21.09
C LYS A 4 -18.34 2.29 -19.55
N THR A 5 -17.24 1.72 -19.02
CA THR A 5 -17.13 1.46 -17.56
C THR A 5 -16.21 2.45 -16.83
N SER A 6 -15.57 3.40 -17.53
CA SER A 6 -14.56 4.29 -16.91
C SER A 6 -15.10 5.64 -16.40
N LEU A 7 -16.40 5.91 -16.46
CA LEU A 7 -16.93 7.23 -16.11
C LEU A 7 -17.67 7.29 -14.78
N LEU A 8 -17.79 6.19 -14.06
CA LEU A 8 -18.60 6.17 -12.83
C LEU A 8 -17.80 6.42 -11.53
N LEU A 9 -16.48 6.43 -11.59
CA LEU A 9 -15.64 6.63 -10.38
C LEU A 9 -15.32 8.09 -10.08
N LEU A 10 -15.62 9.01 -10.99
CA LEU A 10 -15.28 10.44 -10.83
C LEU A 10 -16.42 11.29 -10.26
N SER A 11 -17.62 10.77 -10.13
CA SER A 11 -18.79 11.54 -9.73
C SER A 11 -19.10 11.52 -8.22
N VAL A 12 -18.36 10.78 -7.41
CA VAL A 12 -18.58 10.71 -5.95
C VAL A 12 -17.77 11.76 -5.17
N LEU A 13 -16.87 12.48 -5.81
CA LEU A 13 -15.99 13.47 -5.18
C LEU A 13 -16.56 14.90 -5.12
N SER A 14 -17.84 15.12 -5.46
CA SER A 14 -18.42 16.47 -5.51
C SER A 14 -19.31 16.84 -4.33
N THR A 15 -19.15 16.25 -3.15
CA THR A 15 -19.82 16.71 -1.93
C THR A 15 -18.88 17.56 -1.10
N SER A 16 -19.17 18.88 -1.10
CA SER A 16 -18.72 19.93 -0.14
C SER A 16 -17.45 19.60 0.63
N VAL A 17 -16.30 19.82 0.01
CA VAL A 17 -14.99 19.75 0.65
C VAL A 17 -14.81 21.04 1.44
N SER A 18 -15.11 21.01 2.74
CA SER A 18 -14.56 21.96 3.67
C SER A 18 -13.06 21.70 3.74
N ALA A 19 -12.26 22.59 3.12
CA ALA A 19 -10.79 22.67 3.23
C ALA A 19 -10.05 21.36 3.59
N SER A 20 -10.30 20.27 2.84
CA SER A 20 -9.54 19.04 3.01
C SER A 20 -8.11 19.28 2.52
N ALA A 21 -7.15 19.04 3.38
CA ALA A 21 -5.74 19.07 2.98
C ALA A 21 -5.40 17.81 2.17
N ILE A 22 -4.42 17.93 1.30
CA ILE A 22 -3.87 16.79 0.55
C ILE A 22 -3.03 15.95 1.52
N HIS A 23 -3.25 14.65 1.50
CA HIS A 23 -2.44 13.66 2.20
C HIS A 23 -1.47 13.03 1.22
N LEU A 24 -0.17 13.13 1.50
CA LEU A 24 0.89 12.48 0.74
C LEU A 24 1.83 11.76 1.70
N SER A 25 2.12 10.48 1.45
CA SER A 25 3.02 9.71 2.31
C SER A 25 3.94 8.81 1.50
N PRO A 26 5.19 9.22 1.25
CA PRO A 26 6.22 8.31 0.79
C PRO A 26 6.62 7.33 1.90
N GLU A 27 6.93 6.09 1.51
CA GLU A 27 7.30 5.04 2.45
C GLU A 27 8.40 4.13 1.90
N LEU A 28 9.20 3.57 2.81
CA LEU A 28 10.17 2.52 2.56
C LEU A 28 9.61 1.19 3.06
N LYS A 29 9.86 0.12 2.31
CA LYS A 29 9.47 -1.25 2.64
C LYS A 29 10.72 -2.07 2.95
N ILE A 30 10.70 -2.77 4.08
CA ILE A 30 11.82 -3.58 4.57
C ILE A 30 11.25 -4.90 5.10
N GLY A 31 11.84 -6.03 4.71
CA GLY A 31 11.37 -7.34 5.18
C GLY A 31 11.84 -8.46 4.28
N SER A 32 10.94 -9.39 3.97
CA SER A 32 11.22 -10.46 3.02
C SER A 32 11.60 -9.92 1.64
N TYR A 33 11.00 -8.81 1.27
CA TYR A 33 11.31 -7.98 0.11
C TYR A 33 11.67 -6.58 0.58
N HIS A 34 12.33 -5.82 -0.27
CA HIS A 34 12.59 -4.40 -0.04
C HIS A 34 11.98 -3.58 -1.17
N GLY A 35 11.72 -2.30 -0.91
CA GLY A 35 11.12 -1.45 -1.91
C GLY A 35 10.61 -0.14 -1.35
N PHE A 36 9.70 0.46 -2.08
CA PHE A 36 9.10 1.74 -1.75
C PHE A 36 7.60 1.74 -2.01
N GLY A 37 6.94 2.73 -1.46
CA GLY A 37 5.53 2.99 -1.70
C GLY A 37 5.20 4.48 -1.57
N VAL A 38 3.99 4.80 -1.94
CA VAL A 38 3.42 6.14 -1.80
C VAL A 38 1.92 6.04 -1.52
N GLN A 39 1.44 6.90 -0.63
CA GLN A 39 0.02 7.12 -0.41
C GLN A 39 -0.33 8.53 -0.89
N ALA A 40 -1.50 8.66 -1.52
CA ALA A 40 -2.07 9.94 -1.92
C ALA A 40 -3.57 9.98 -1.64
N GLY A 41 -4.05 11.05 -1.03
CA GLY A 41 -5.46 11.16 -0.65
C GLY A 41 -5.82 12.53 -0.09
N ILE A 42 -6.88 12.55 0.68
CA ILE A 42 -7.43 13.76 1.31
C ILE A 42 -7.68 13.53 2.79
N THR A 43 -7.47 14.57 3.58
CA THR A 43 -7.71 14.55 5.02
C THR A 43 -9.13 15.02 5.37
N ASP A 44 -9.55 14.79 6.62
CA ASP A 44 -10.80 15.29 7.22
C ASP A 44 -12.06 14.88 6.44
N VAL A 45 -12.11 13.65 5.98
CA VAL A 45 -13.24 13.09 5.24
C VAL A 45 -14.17 12.32 6.17
N ALA A 46 -15.43 12.75 6.29
CA ALA A 46 -16.48 12.05 7.02
C ALA A 46 -16.08 11.58 8.44
N SER A 47 -15.40 12.45 9.21
CA SER A 47 -14.87 12.17 10.55
C SER A 47 -13.68 11.21 10.59
N LEU A 48 -13.14 10.84 9.44
CA LEU A 48 -11.85 10.14 9.32
C LEU A 48 -10.71 11.15 9.19
N GLY A 49 -9.55 10.82 9.73
CA GLY A 49 -8.36 11.65 9.59
C GLY A 49 -7.84 11.73 8.15
N ALA A 50 -7.96 10.66 7.37
CA ALA A 50 -7.71 10.66 5.92
C ALA A 50 -8.35 9.46 5.24
N VAL A 51 -8.59 9.61 3.91
CA VAL A 51 -8.88 8.52 2.97
C VAL A 51 -7.90 8.64 1.81
N TYR A 52 -7.26 7.54 1.43
CA TYR A 52 -6.19 7.57 0.44
C TYR A 52 -6.12 6.30 -0.40
N LEU A 53 -5.44 6.41 -1.53
CA LEU A 53 -4.96 5.30 -2.33
C LEU A 53 -3.48 5.10 -2.02
N SER A 54 -3.02 3.85 -2.02
CA SER A 54 -1.61 3.53 -1.90
C SER A 54 -1.14 2.63 -3.04
N TYR A 55 0.08 2.87 -3.46
CA TYR A 55 0.84 2.03 -4.37
C TYR A 55 2.15 1.65 -3.69
N SER A 56 2.58 0.39 -3.83
CA SER A 56 3.94 0.01 -3.49
C SER A 56 4.52 -0.99 -4.49
N HIS A 57 5.82 -0.87 -4.67
CA HIS A 57 6.65 -1.76 -5.47
C HIS A 57 7.74 -2.33 -4.57
N ILE A 58 7.75 -3.65 -4.42
CA ILE A 58 8.75 -4.37 -3.64
C ILE A 58 9.37 -5.47 -4.49
N TRP A 59 10.64 -5.77 -4.25
CA TRP A 59 11.37 -6.78 -5.00
C TRP A 59 12.31 -7.59 -4.12
N TYR A 60 12.62 -8.78 -4.60
CA TYR A 60 13.65 -9.67 -4.07
C TYR A 60 14.48 -10.19 -5.23
N ASP A 61 15.78 -10.02 -5.15
CA ASP A 61 16.74 -10.45 -6.16
C ASP A 61 17.83 -11.32 -5.52
N SER A 62 18.13 -12.45 -6.15
CA SER A 62 19.19 -13.36 -5.80
C SER A 62 19.70 -14.11 -7.03
N ASP A 63 20.80 -14.85 -6.93
CA ASP A 63 21.38 -15.64 -8.03
C ASP A 63 20.41 -16.60 -8.72
N ARG A 64 19.27 -16.90 -8.11
CA ARG A 64 18.30 -17.87 -8.59
C ARG A 64 16.89 -17.34 -8.75
N TYR A 65 16.54 -16.28 -8.05
CA TYR A 65 15.19 -15.73 -7.99
C TYR A 65 15.25 -14.23 -8.28
N ASP A 66 14.37 -13.81 -9.15
CA ASP A 66 14.05 -12.40 -9.40
C ASP A 66 12.53 -12.28 -9.24
N GLU A 67 12.10 -11.57 -8.21
CA GLU A 67 10.70 -11.53 -7.81
C GLU A 67 10.27 -10.08 -7.53
N THR A 68 9.10 -9.71 -8.02
CA THR A 68 8.50 -8.40 -7.79
C THR A 68 7.06 -8.52 -7.32
N VAL A 69 6.64 -7.59 -6.48
CA VAL A 69 5.24 -7.45 -6.06
C VAL A 69 4.82 -5.99 -6.14
N ASP A 70 3.83 -5.73 -6.97
CA ASP A 70 3.14 -4.43 -7.04
C ASP A 70 1.82 -4.49 -6.28
N THR A 71 1.54 -3.50 -5.44
CA THR A 71 0.30 -3.44 -4.68
C THR A 71 -0.47 -2.17 -4.93
N TYR A 72 -1.79 -2.28 -4.99
CA TYR A 72 -2.74 -1.16 -5.08
C TYR A 72 -3.78 -1.34 -4.00
N ARG A 73 -3.87 -0.38 -3.07
CA ARG A 73 -4.75 -0.45 -1.91
C ARG A 73 -5.55 0.83 -1.75
N VAL A 74 -6.72 0.70 -1.13
CA VAL A 74 -7.41 1.83 -0.53
C VAL A 74 -7.17 1.79 0.97
N GLY A 75 -7.01 2.95 1.59
CA GLY A 75 -6.74 3.07 3.00
C GLY A 75 -7.53 4.17 3.67
N ILE A 76 -7.69 4.00 4.96
CA ILE A 76 -8.26 4.99 5.86
C ILE A 76 -7.29 5.26 7.00
N GLN A 77 -7.29 6.48 7.50
CA GLN A 77 -6.60 6.88 8.72
C GLN A 77 -7.59 7.42 9.72
N ASN A 78 -7.44 7.03 10.97
CA ASN A 78 -8.19 7.64 12.07
C ASN A 78 -7.24 8.05 13.18
N MET A 79 -7.45 9.26 13.71
CA MET A 79 -6.65 9.82 14.79
C MET A 79 -7.41 9.68 16.10
N PHE A 80 -6.71 9.43 17.20
CA PHE A 80 -7.31 9.20 18.51
C PHE A 80 -6.58 9.91 19.63
N GLY A 81 -7.26 10.04 20.78
CA GLY A 81 -6.74 10.69 21.97
C GLY A 81 -7.26 12.13 22.16
N ARG A 82 -6.97 12.72 23.32
CA ARG A 82 -7.35 14.10 23.66
C ARG A 82 -6.61 15.13 22.82
N ASN A 83 -5.34 14.86 22.51
CA ASN A 83 -4.56 15.56 21.49
C ASN A 83 -4.36 14.55 20.38
N PRO A 84 -4.99 14.69 19.20
CA PRO A 84 -5.01 13.67 18.15
C PRO A 84 -3.68 13.60 17.39
N ASN A 85 -2.60 13.34 18.16
CA ASN A 85 -1.26 13.16 17.60
C ASN A 85 -0.96 11.70 17.25
N HIS A 86 -1.87 10.79 17.62
CA HIS A 86 -1.73 9.36 17.43
C HIS A 86 -2.85 8.84 16.55
N GLY A 87 -2.57 7.91 15.67
CA GLY A 87 -3.55 7.34 14.79
C GLY A 87 -3.20 5.95 14.30
N PHE A 88 -4.18 5.34 13.65
CA PHE A 88 -4.02 4.11 12.89
C PHE A 88 -4.42 4.29 11.45
N GLN A 89 -3.70 3.58 10.58
CA GLN A 89 -4.07 3.35 9.19
C GLN A 89 -4.43 1.88 8.99
N ALA A 90 -5.45 1.64 8.18
CA ALA A 90 -5.82 0.32 7.69
C ALA A 90 -5.97 0.38 6.17
N GLU A 91 -5.43 -0.60 5.48
CA GLU A 91 -5.39 -0.68 4.02
C GLU A 91 -5.83 -2.06 3.54
N ILE A 92 -6.56 -2.10 2.44
CA ILE A 92 -6.94 -3.32 1.76
C ILE A 92 -6.88 -3.11 0.25
N GLY A 93 -6.45 -4.13 -0.48
CA GLY A 93 -6.36 -4.05 -1.94
C GLY A 93 -5.85 -5.33 -2.57
N VAL A 94 -5.21 -5.16 -3.72
CA VAL A 94 -4.70 -6.26 -4.54
C VAL A 94 -3.18 -6.18 -4.67
N ALA A 95 -2.55 -7.34 -4.74
CA ALA A 95 -1.15 -7.52 -5.06
C ALA A 95 -1.01 -8.25 -6.40
N SER A 96 -0.07 -7.82 -7.22
CA SER A 96 0.36 -8.52 -8.44
C SER A 96 1.78 -9.02 -8.22
N TYR A 97 1.97 -10.31 -8.34
CA TYR A 97 3.26 -10.98 -8.21
C TYR A 97 3.78 -11.38 -9.58
N ASP A 98 5.04 -11.14 -9.82
CA ASP A 98 5.81 -11.62 -10.95
C ASP A 98 7.15 -12.18 -10.45
N GLY A 99 7.47 -13.40 -10.79
CA GLY A 99 8.67 -14.06 -10.32
C GLY A 99 9.29 -14.98 -11.35
N THR A 100 10.61 -14.90 -11.46
CA THR A 100 11.45 -15.73 -12.30
C THR A 100 12.42 -16.54 -11.46
N LYS A 101 12.53 -17.83 -11.74
CA LYS A 101 13.48 -18.74 -11.12
C LYS A 101 14.38 -19.38 -12.16
N THR A 102 15.67 -19.19 -12.03
CA THR A 102 16.69 -19.81 -12.89
C THR A 102 17.38 -20.96 -12.18
N ARG A 103 17.30 -22.17 -12.77
CA ARG A 103 18.00 -23.35 -12.25
C ARG A 103 18.66 -24.13 -13.38
N SER A 104 19.98 -24.28 -13.35
CA SER A 104 20.76 -25.08 -14.32
C SER A 104 20.51 -24.73 -15.79
N GLY A 105 20.19 -23.44 -16.09
CA GLY A 105 19.87 -22.97 -17.43
C GLY A 105 18.40 -23.10 -17.82
N GLU A 106 17.55 -23.66 -16.98
CA GLU A 106 16.11 -23.62 -17.13
C GLU A 106 15.53 -22.41 -16.39
N VAL A 107 14.57 -21.74 -17.04
CA VAL A 107 13.86 -20.57 -16.52
C VAL A 107 12.41 -20.95 -16.28
N GLU A 108 11.95 -20.78 -15.05
CA GLU A 108 10.55 -20.97 -14.66
C GLU A 108 9.98 -19.59 -14.27
N GLU A 109 8.84 -19.21 -14.83
CA GLU A 109 8.15 -17.96 -14.55
C GLU A 109 6.81 -18.23 -13.86
N LYS A 110 6.46 -17.39 -12.89
CA LYS A 110 5.18 -17.43 -12.19
C LYS A 110 4.62 -16.02 -12.06
N THR A 111 3.39 -15.85 -12.49
CA THR A 111 2.65 -14.59 -12.35
C THR A 111 1.30 -14.89 -11.71
N THR A 112 0.92 -14.13 -10.68
CA THR A 112 -0.37 -14.29 -10.01
C THR A 112 -0.81 -12.99 -9.34
N HIS A 113 -2.07 -12.98 -8.93
CA HIS A 113 -2.64 -11.89 -8.13
C HIS A 113 -3.03 -12.40 -6.76
N GLY A 114 -3.09 -11.50 -5.78
CA GLY A 114 -3.41 -11.84 -4.41
C GLY A 114 -4.09 -10.71 -3.66
N LEU A 115 -4.45 -10.99 -2.42
CA LEU A 115 -4.96 -10.00 -1.47
C LEU A 115 -3.79 -9.25 -0.84
N SER A 116 -3.90 -7.94 -0.75
CA SER A 116 -2.96 -7.10 -0.02
C SER A 116 -3.65 -6.42 1.16
N LEU A 117 -3.06 -6.54 2.34
CA LEU A 117 -3.52 -5.92 3.58
C LEU A 117 -2.38 -5.08 4.17
N GLY A 118 -2.73 -3.94 4.75
CA GLY A 118 -1.77 -3.08 5.43
C GLY A 118 -2.33 -2.49 6.70
N GLY A 119 -1.46 -2.25 7.67
CA GLY A 119 -1.79 -1.54 8.89
C GLY A 119 -0.60 -0.75 9.39
N ALA A 120 -0.82 0.47 9.87
CA ALA A 120 0.23 1.31 10.39
C ALA A 120 -0.22 2.14 11.58
N TYR A 121 0.72 2.39 12.47
CA TYR A 121 0.61 3.40 13.51
C TYR A 121 1.11 4.73 12.95
N VAL A 122 0.43 5.82 13.30
CA VAL A 122 0.74 7.18 12.87
C VAL A 122 1.02 8.04 14.09
N TYR A 123 2.07 8.83 14.02
CA TYR A 123 2.37 9.89 14.96
C TYR A 123 2.43 11.23 14.23
N GLN A 124 1.47 12.11 14.50
CA GLN A 124 1.40 13.45 13.93
C GLN A 124 2.26 14.40 14.77
N ALA A 125 3.43 14.74 14.26
CA ALA A 125 4.37 15.63 14.96
C ALA A 125 3.96 17.10 14.87
N THR A 126 3.41 17.51 13.72
CA THR A 126 2.84 18.84 13.47
C THR A 126 1.59 18.70 12.60
N PRO A 127 0.75 19.74 12.44
CA PRO A 127 -0.39 19.68 11.53
C PRO A 127 -0.02 19.30 10.08
N MET A 128 1.21 19.56 9.65
CA MET A 128 1.67 19.31 8.28
C MET A 128 2.57 18.07 8.17
N LEU A 129 3.12 17.55 9.28
CA LEU A 129 4.11 16.49 9.26
C LEU A 129 3.76 15.39 10.25
N GLY A 130 3.63 14.17 9.77
CA GLY A 130 3.50 12.95 10.55
C GLY A 130 4.56 11.92 10.19
N LEU A 131 4.69 10.93 11.06
CA LEU A 131 5.49 9.72 10.85
C LEU A 131 4.58 8.51 10.90
N ARG A 132 4.87 7.50 10.10
CA ARG A 132 4.17 6.22 10.14
C ARG A 132 5.12 5.06 10.23
N ALA A 133 4.68 4.00 10.94
CA ALA A 133 5.35 2.72 10.98
C ALA A 133 4.30 1.62 10.95
N GLY A 134 4.47 0.62 10.10
CA GLY A 134 3.45 -0.40 9.90
C GLY A 134 3.96 -1.71 9.32
N VAL A 135 3.01 -2.55 8.99
CA VAL A 135 3.22 -3.88 8.41
C VAL A 135 2.27 -4.06 7.24
N ASP A 136 2.80 -4.60 6.16
CA ASP A 136 2.04 -5.04 4.98
C ASP A 136 2.15 -6.55 4.82
N MET A 137 1.07 -7.15 4.38
CA MET A 137 0.98 -8.57 4.08
C MET A 137 0.30 -8.78 2.73
N ASN A 138 0.94 -9.54 1.85
CA ASN A 138 0.36 -9.96 0.59
C ASN A 138 0.18 -11.48 0.60
N ILE A 139 -1.00 -11.94 0.25
CA ILE A 139 -1.41 -13.35 0.28
C ILE A 139 -1.79 -13.76 -1.14
N PHE A 140 -1.14 -14.79 -1.65
CA PHE A 140 -1.32 -15.30 -3.02
C PHE A 140 -1.94 -16.70 -3.04
N ASP A 141 -2.36 -17.14 -4.20
CA ASP A 141 -2.82 -18.50 -4.42
C ASP A 141 -1.69 -19.52 -4.22
N HIS A 142 -2.05 -20.65 -3.63
CA HIS A 142 -1.11 -21.72 -3.33
C HIS A 142 -0.38 -22.26 -4.58
N ASN A 143 0.94 -22.40 -4.47
CA ASN A 143 1.86 -22.86 -5.52
C ASN A 143 1.98 -21.95 -6.76
N LYS A 144 1.43 -20.75 -6.74
CA LYS A 144 1.53 -19.79 -7.86
C LYS A 144 2.64 -18.75 -7.67
N THR A 145 3.39 -18.86 -6.60
CA THR A 145 4.56 -18.02 -6.34
C THR A 145 5.80 -18.87 -6.03
N PHE A 146 6.97 -18.27 -5.94
CA PHE A 146 8.16 -18.86 -5.34
C PHE A 146 8.33 -18.46 -3.87
N VAL A 147 7.45 -17.60 -3.38
CA VAL A 147 7.44 -17.11 -2.00
C VAL A 147 7.12 -18.25 -1.03
N PRO A 148 7.87 -18.41 0.06
CA PRO A 148 7.50 -19.36 1.10
C PRO A 148 6.09 -19.08 1.65
N TYR A 149 5.26 -20.12 1.71
CA TYR A 149 3.85 -20.03 2.18
C TYR A 149 2.96 -19.09 1.35
N ASP A 150 3.37 -18.75 0.11
CA ASP A 150 2.64 -17.85 -0.78
C ASP A 150 2.23 -16.51 -0.11
N THR A 151 3.03 -16.04 0.84
CA THR A 151 2.76 -14.84 1.63
C THR A 151 4.02 -14.01 1.80
N THR A 152 3.95 -12.71 1.48
CA THR A 152 5.01 -11.76 1.81
C THR A 152 4.62 -10.89 2.99
N VAL A 153 5.56 -10.60 3.88
CA VAL A 153 5.40 -9.68 5.01
C VAL A 153 6.52 -8.66 4.98
N ASN A 154 6.15 -7.39 5.01
CA ASN A 154 7.06 -6.26 5.00
C ASN A 154 6.70 -5.26 6.09
N PHE A 155 7.72 -4.74 6.77
CA PHE A 155 7.60 -3.54 7.58
C PHE A 155 7.66 -2.31 6.68
N ASN A 156 6.91 -1.29 7.03
CA ASN A 156 6.96 -0.01 6.33
C ASN A 156 7.25 1.13 7.31
N LEU A 157 8.03 2.10 6.83
CA LEU A 157 8.33 3.35 7.51
C LEU A 157 8.08 4.48 6.52
N GLY A 158 7.38 5.53 6.93
CA GLY A 158 7.05 6.64 6.06
C GLY A 158 6.88 7.96 6.80
N ALA A 159 6.87 9.03 6.02
CA ALA A 159 6.51 10.36 6.47
C ALA A 159 5.17 10.76 5.84
N ILE A 160 4.29 11.39 6.61
CA ILE A 160 3.02 11.94 6.13
C ILE A 160 3.18 13.43 5.99
N ILE A 161 2.84 13.96 4.83
CA ILE A 161 2.84 15.40 4.52
C ILE A 161 1.40 15.78 4.19
N SER A 162 0.87 16.76 4.92
CA SER A 162 -0.49 17.30 4.71
C SER A 162 -0.42 18.79 4.39
N PHE A 163 -1.05 19.24 3.31
CA PHE A 163 -1.01 20.64 2.84
C PHE A 163 -2.27 21.04 2.06
#